data_0fe9b4c1e0a0b4bf824d4216c1d83b0c
#
_entry.id   0fe9b4c1e0a0b4bf824d4216c1d83b0c
#
_cell.length_a   1.000
_cell.length_b   1.000
_cell.length_c   1.000
_cell.angle_alpha   90.00
_cell.angle_beta   90.00
_cell.angle_gamma   90.00
#
_symmetry.space_group_name_H-M   'P 1'
#
loop_
_entity.id
_entity.type
_entity.pdbx_description
1 polymer ?
#
loop_
_entity_poly.entity_id
_entity_poly.type
_entity_poly.pdbx_seq_one_letter_code
_entity_poly.pdbx_strand_id
1 'polypeptide(L)'
;MSKGINTQAVLAMRGAGYYSERTAGARNVINDAGTMVIAALAQTPQTSRLRIADYGAADGGTSREMWDMVIGQYRASGDDRQIEMLYTDLASNDFSTLFRMMQGMQGDPTHAYQSRYDNVFVHSCGTGFHQQLMADASLNLGFSATAMHYVSVKPMEIPTHVHAACADAESRAAYAKQAAQDWEHILLARAAELIPGGRFICLNFGIDEEGRYLGNTGGQHMFDHFHKFWLGLYEDGAITADEYKRASFAQYYRTMDEFCAPFKDSDSAVSKAGLTLKSCHSKLTKCPYEAAFLAAGGVGGTMSNMAYANSLIPTMRSWSETVFRTALEGRDETDISQIVDRFYDAYRDDVAANPVGHAMDYIHIILDIEKAA
;
A
#
# COMPACT_ATOMS: atom_id res chain seq x y z
N MET A 1 -13.69 15.88 22.72
CA MET A 1 -13.24 14.92 21.67
C MET A 1 -12.76 15.76 20.50
N SER A 2 -11.48 15.77 20.21
CA SER A 2 -10.95 16.42 19.00
C SER A 2 -11.49 15.64 17.81
N LYS A 3 -12.13 16.32 16.85
CA LYS A 3 -12.50 15.70 15.57
C LYS A 3 -11.18 15.34 14.89
N GLY A 4 -10.91 14.04 14.68
CA GLY A 4 -9.74 13.61 13.94
C GLY A 4 -9.74 14.21 12.52
N ILE A 5 -8.55 14.35 11.94
CA ILE A 5 -8.37 14.93 10.61
C ILE A 5 -8.78 13.86 9.58
N ASN A 6 -9.77 14.17 8.72
CA ASN A 6 -10.16 13.28 7.63
C ASN A 6 -9.00 13.15 6.62
N THR A 7 -8.43 11.96 6.50
CA THR A 7 -7.25 11.70 5.67
C THR A 7 -7.59 11.35 4.22
N GLN A 8 -8.86 11.15 3.88
CA GLN A 8 -9.28 10.70 2.53
C GLN A 8 -8.87 11.65 1.39
N ALA A 9 -8.69 12.95 1.67
CA ALA A 9 -8.23 13.91 0.67
C ALA A 9 -6.69 13.96 0.51
N VAL A 10 -5.94 13.40 1.49
CA VAL A 10 -4.49 13.58 1.63
C VAL A 10 -3.70 12.38 1.08
N LEU A 11 -4.36 11.26 0.83
CA LEU A 11 -3.70 9.96 0.59
C LEU A 11 -3.58 9.56 -0.88
N ALA A 12 -4.01 10.39 -1.82
CA ALA A 12 -3.90 10.05 -3.25
C ALA A 12 -2.42 9.93 -3.66
N MET A 13 -2.07 8.79 -4.26
CA MET A 13 -0.76 8.58 -4.86
C MET A 13 -0.57 9.52 -6.06
N ARG A 14 0.68 9.81 -6.40
CA ARG A 14 0.98 10.62 -7.58
C ARG A 14 0.49 9.90 -8.84
N GLY A 15 -0.43 10.54 -9.57
CA GLY A 15 -1.10 10.00 -10.76
C GLY A 15 -0.23 9.90 -12.01
N ALA A 16 -0.88 9.71 -13.17
CA ALA A 16 -0.28 9.62 -14.51
C ALA A 16 0.70 8.43 -14.70
N GLY A 17 0.54 7.33 -13.92
CA GLY A 17 1.42 6.16 -13.98
C GLY A 17 2.73 6.29 -13.19
N TYR A 18 2.97 7.44 -12.57
CA TYR A 18 4.21 7.69 -11.84
C TYR A 18 4.42 6.70 -10.69
N TYR A 19 3.33 6.35 -9.98
CA TYR A 19 3.40 5.41 -8.86
C TYR A 19 3.84 4.02 -9.32
N SER A 20 3.13 3.40 -10.25
CA SER A 20 3.41 2.04 -10.71
C SER A 20 4.76 1.88 -11.42
N GLU A 21 5.24 2.93 -12.11
CA GLU A 21 6.56 2.93 -12.75
C GLU A 21 7.71 2.95 -11.73
N ARG A 22 7.47 3.48 -10.53
CA ARG A 22 8.50 3.71 -9.50
C ARG A 22 8.45 2.74 -8.33
N THR A 23 7.46 1.84 -8.26
CA THR A 23 7.25 0.92 -7.14
C THR A 23 7.49 -0.55 -7.53
N ALA A 24 8.65 -0.83 -8.12
CA ALA A 24 9.03 -2.20 -8.53
C ALA A 24 8.98 -3.20 -7.34
N GLY A 25 9.35 -2.77 -6.13
CA GLY A 25 9.25 -3.62 -4.94
C GLY A 25 7.80 -4.05 -4.62
N ALA A 26 6.82 -3.12 -4.71
CA ALA A 26 5.42 -3.45 -4.52
C ALA A 26 4.91 -4.42 -5.60
N ARG A 27 5.28 -4.19 -6.87
CA ARG A 27 4.95 -5.11 -7.97
C ARG A 27 5.47 -6.51 -7.73
N ASN A 28 6.73 -6.65 -7.29
CA ASN A 28 7.32 -7.96 -7.01
C ASN A 28 6.54 -8.71 -5.92
N VAL A 29 6.17 -8.04 -4.82
CA VAL A 29 5.36 -8.64 -3.75
C VAL A 29 4.01 -9.12 -4.28
N ILE A 30 3.35 -8.29 -5.10
CA ILE A 30 2.02 -8.60 -5.66
C ILE A 30 2.11 -9.78 -6.64
N ASN A 31 3.09 -9.78 -7.53
CA ASN A 31 3.29 -10.89 -8.48
C ASN A 31 3.57 -12.22 -7.75
N ASP A 32 4.35 -12.20 -6.69
CA ASP A 32 4.61 -13.37 -5.87
C ASP A 32 3.35 -13.94 -5.20
N ALA A 33 2.33 -13.11 -4.96
CA ALA A 33 1.06 -13.54 -4.38
C ALA A 33 0.13 -14.23 -5.39
N GLY A 34 0.41 -14.18 -6.68
CA GLY A 34 -0.48 -14.69 -7.72
C GLY A 34 -0.84 -16.16 -7.57
N THR A 35 0.10 -17.02 -7.18
CA THR A 35 -0.17 -18.45 -6.92
C THR A 35 -1.13 -18.64 -5.74
N MET A 36 -1.02 -17.82 -4.70
CA MET A 36 -1.93 -17.81 -3.55
C MET A 36 -3.33 -17.35 -3.97
N VAL A 37 -3.44 -16.33 -4.80
CA VAL A 37 -4.71 -15.83 -5.36
C VAL A 37 -5.38 -16.90 -6.20
N ILE A 38 -4.64 -17.59 -7.08
CA ILE A 38 -5.15 -18.69 -7.89
C ILE A 38 -5.68 -19.83 -6.99
N ALA A 39 -4.90 -20.24 -5.99
CA ALA A 39 -5.29 -21.28 -5.06
C ALA A 39 -6.54 -20.91 -4.23
N ALA A 40 -6.65 -19.65 -3.80
CA ALA A 40 -7.81 -19.14 -3.10
C ALA A 40 -9.06 -19.16 -3.99
N LEU A 41 -8.96 -18.67 -5.23
CA LEU A 41 -10.06 -18.67 -6.19
C LEU A 41 -10.53 -20.10 -6.53
N ALA A 42 -9.61 -21.07 -6.65
CA ALA A 42 -9.97 -22.47 -6.92
C ALA A 42 -10.80 -23.10 -5.80
N GLN A 43 -10.74 -22.55 -4.59
CA GLN A 43 -11.51 -23.02 -3.43
C GLN A 43 -12.84 -22.27 -3.23
N THR A 44 -13.06 -21.17 -3.96
CA THR A 44 -14.34 -20.44 -3.88
C THR A 44 -15.45 -21.21 -4.59
N PRO A 45 -16.70 -21.09 -4.10
CA PRO A 45 -17.84 -21.70 -4.79
C PRO A 45 -17.96 -21.24 -6.22
N GLN A 46 -18.33 -22.15 -7.12
CA GLN A 46 -18.58 -21.80 -8.51
C GLN A 46 -19.86 -20.95 -8.62
N THR A 47 -19.71 -19.79 -9.24
CA THR A 47 -20.80 -18.87 -9.56
C THR A 47 -20.89 -18.69 -11.08
N SER A 48 -22.03 -18.19 -11.59
CA SER A 48 -22.20 -17.89 -13.01
C SER A 48 -21.25 -16.82 -13.52
N ARG A 49 -20.75 -15.97 -12.63
CA ARG A 49 -19.74 -14.91 -12.90
C ARG A 49 -18.70 -14.92 -11.80
N LEU A 50 -17.48 -14.62 -12.13
CA LEU A 50 -16.41 -14.44 -11.17
C LEU A 50 -16.24 -12.93 -10.88
N ARG A 51 -16.51 -12.52 -9.65
CA ARG A 51 -16.35 -11.12 -9.21
C ARG A 51 -15.16 -11.00 -8.31
N ILE A 52 -14.25 -10.10 -8.66
CA ILE A 52 -13.00 -9.83 -7.95
C ILE A 52 -12.91 -8.34 -7.68
N ALA A 53 -12.51 -7.95 -6.46
CA ALA A 53 -12.22 -6.57 -6.11
C ALA A 53 -10.74 -6.40 -5.74
N ASP A 54 -10.12 -5.34 -6.23
CA ASP A 54 -8.76 -4.89 -5.89
C ASP A 54 -8.87 -3.57 -5.12
N TYR A 55 -8.62 -3.60 -3.81
CA TYR A 55 -8.84 -2.50 -2.89
C TYR A 55 -7.57 -1.68 -2.68
N GLY A 56 -7.67 -0.36 -2.91
CA GLY A 56 -6.52 0.55 -2.82
C GLY A 56 -5.57 0.37 -4.01
N ALA A 57 -6.14 0.29 -5.21
CA ALA A 57 -5.45 -0.11 -6.43
C ALA A 57 -4.58 0.98 -7.05
N ALA A 58 -4.65 2.23 -6.58
CA ALA A 58 -4.01 3.40 -7.19
C ALA A 58 -4.29 3.47 -8.71
N ASP A 59 -3.25 3.53 -9.54
CA ASP A 59 -3.37 3.52 -11.00
C ASP A 59 -3.53 2.11 -11.60
N GLY A 60 -3.62 1.05 -10.77
CA GLY A 60 -3.77 -0.34 -11.16
C GLY A 60 -2.52 -0.99 -11.76
N GLY A 61 -1.48 -0.23 -12.04
CA GLY A 61 -0.30 -0.73 -12.76
C GLY A 61 0.55 -1.71 -11.96
N THR A 62 0.52 -1.67 -10.63
CA THR A 62 1.30 -2.60 -9.77
C THR A 62 0.70 -4.01 -9.70
N SER A 63 -0.63 -4.15 -9.80
CA SER A 63 -1.32 -5.46 -9.73
C SER A 63 -1.67 -6.05 -11.11
N ARG A 64 -1.52 -5.27 -12.17
CA ARG A 64 -1.93 -5.66 -13.53
C ARG A 64 -1.31 -6.95 -14.03
N GLU A 65 0.00 -7.13 -13.82
CA GLU A 65 0.74 -8.34 -14.25
C GLU A 65 0.24 -9.59 -13.49
N MET A 66 0.03 -9.46 -12.18
CA MET A 66 -0.54 -10.55 -11.38
C MET A 66 -1.95 -10.92 -11.85
N TRP A 67 -2.81 -9.94 -12.14
CA TRP A 67 -4.16 -10.21 -12.64
C TRP A 67 -4.16 -10.81 -14.04
N ASP A 68 -3.24 -10.38 -14.93
CA ASP A 68 -3.04 -11.01 -16.25
C ASP A 68 -2.68 -12.49 -16.12
N MET A 69 -1.78 -12.84 -15.21
CA MET A 69 -1.41 -14.23 -14.92
C MET A 69 -2.60 -15.03 -14.37
N VAL A 70 -3.35 -14.48 -13.39
CA VAL A 70 -4.51 -15.13 -12.77
C VAL A 70 -5.60 -15.40 -13.81
N ILE A 71 -5.99 -14.39 -14.58
CA ILE A 71 -7.02 -14.50 -15.63
C ILE A 71 -6.56 -15.47 -16.73
N GLY A 72 -5.29 -15.36 -17.15
CA GLY A 72 -4.70 -16.25 -18.15
C GLY A 72 -4.77 -17.72 -17.74
N GLN A 73 -4.52 -18.04 -16.47
CA GLN A 73 -4.65 -19.39 -15.95
C GLN A 73 -6.10 -19.90 -15.96
N TYR A 74 -7.06 -19.04 -15.61
CA TYR A 74 -8.48 -19.38 -15.71
C TYR A 74 -8.88 -19.71 -17.16
N ARG A 75 -8.48 -18.88 -18.10
CA ARG A 75 -8.75 -19.12 -19.53
C ARG A 75 -8.05 -20.38 -20.05
N ALA A 76 -6.82 -20.64 -19.60
CA ALA A 76 -6.08 -21.86 -19.98
C ALA A 76 -6.72 -23.15 -19.40
N SER A 77 -7.45 -23.06 -18.28
CA SER A 77 -8.21 -24.20 -17.71
C SER A 77 -9.54 -24.46 -18.42
N GLY A 78 -9.91 -23.65 -19.41
CA GLY A 78 -11.18 -23.75 -20.14
C GLY A 78 -12.36 -23.05 -19.44
N ASP A 79 -12.10 -22.28 -18.39
CA ASP A 79 -13.11 -21.47 -17.72
C ASP A 79 -13.34 -20.17 -18.51
N ASP A 80 -14.49 -20.06 -19.17
CA ASP A 80 -14.91 -18.92 -20.02
C ASP A 80 -15.93 -17.99 -19.37
N ARG A 81 -16.21 -18.19 -18.06
CA ARG A 81 -17.14 -17.34 -17.30
C ARG A 81 -16.77 -15.86 -17.45
N GLN A 82 -17.79 -15.03 -17.33
CA GLN A 82 -17.59 -13.58 -17.20
C GLN A 82 -16.81 -13.26 -15.93
N ILE A 83 -15.78 -12.44 -16.06
CA ILE A 83 -14.97 -11.92 -14.95
C ILE A 83 -15.26 -10.44 -14.82
N GLU A 84 -15.74 -10.02 -13.65
CA GLU A 84 -15.95 -8.62 -13.28
C GLU A 84 -14.83 -8.21 -12.30
N MET A 85 -13.93 -7.33 -12.75
CA MET A 85 -12.85 -6.76 -11.95
C MET A 85 -13.28 -5.40 -11.46
N LEU A 86 -13.36 -5.20 -10.16
CA LEU A 86 -13.62 -3.90 -9.54
C LEU A 86 -12.34 -3.35 -8.92
N TYR A 87 -11.85 -2.24 -9.42
CA TYR A 87 -10.77 -1.47 -8.80
C TYR A 87 -11.32 -0.38 -7.91
N THR A 88 -10.88 -0.33 -6.65
CA THR A 88 -11.34 0.69 -5.73
C THR A 88 -10.18 1.53 -5.20
N ASP A 89 -10.43 2.81 -5.06
CA ASP A 89 -9.51 3.77 -4.44
C ASP A 89 -10.29 4.99 -3.96
N LEU A 90 -9.61 6.02 -3.45
CA LEU A 90 -10.25 7.28 -3.08
C LEU A 90 -10.86 7.99 -4.30
N ALA A 91 -11.86 8.83 -4.07
CA ALA A 91 -12.51 9.60 -5.14
C ALA A 91 -11.54 10.52 -5.92
N SER A 92 -10.42 10.92 -5.30
CA SER A 92 -9.36 11.73 -5.90
C SER A 92 -8.37 10.94 -6.75
N ASN A 93 -8.49 9.59 -6.82
CA ASN A 93 -7.60 8.76 -7.62
C ASN A 93 -7.73 9.02 -9.12
N ASP A 94 -6.64 8.85 -9.86
CA ASP A 94 -6.62 8.98 -11.33
C ASP A 94 -7.13 7.68 -12.02
N PHE A 95 -8.44 7.49 -11.96
CA PHE A 95 -9.11 6.37 -12.62
C PHE A 95 -8.97 6.40 -14.15
N SER A 96 -8.73 7.56 -14.75
CA SER A 96 -8.49 7.66 -16.19
C SER A 96 -7.21 6.93 -16.60
N THR A 97 -6.16 7.08 -15.80
CA THR A 97 -4.90 6.33 -16.01
C THR A 97 -5.12 4.83 -15.82
N LEU A 98 -5.87 4.41 -14.78
CA LEU A 98 -6.20 3.02 -14.54
C LEU A 98 -6.87 2.38 -15.77
N PHE A 99 -7.90 3.00 -16.32
CA PHE A 99 -8.59 2.47 -17.51
C PHE A 99 -7.68 2.42 -18.75
N ARG A 100 -6.84 3.42 -18.96
CA ARG A 100 -5.85 3.40 -20.05
C ARG A 100 -4.85 2.25 -19.91
N MET A 101 -4.40 1.97 -18.68
CA MET A 101 -3.50 0.84 -18.43
C MET A 101 -4.17 -0.51 -18.69
N MET A 102 -5.42 -0.71 -18.23
CA MET A 102 -6.14 -1.97 -18.43
C MET A 102 -6.45 -2.25 -19.89
N GLN A 103 -6.59 -1.21 -20.71
CA GLN A 103 -6.82 -1.31 -22.15
C GLN A 103 -5.54 -1.31 -23.01
N GLY A 104 -4.36 -1.22 -22.37
CA GLY A 104 -3.07 -1.20 -23.07
C GLY A 104 -2.74 0.12 -23.77
N MET A 105 -3.44 1.20 -23.43
CA MET A 105 -3.20 2.55 -23.98
C MET A 105 -2.08 3.28 -23.22
N GLN A 106 -1.67 2.75 -22.07
CA GLN A 106 -0.58 3.30 -21.25
C GLN A 106 0.18 2.16 -20.55
N GLY A 107 1.50 2.35 -20.36
CA GLY A 107 2.39 1.34 -19.81
C GLY A 107 2.64 0.18 -20.78
N ASP A 108 3.12 -0.96 -20.26
CA ASP A 108 3.38 -2.15 -21.07
C ASP A 108 2.06 -2.84 -21.50
N PRO A 109 1.74 -2.93 -22.81
CA PRO A 109 0.49 -3.53 -23.26
C PRO A 109 0.44 -5.05 -23.10
N THR A 110 1.58 -5.72 -22.85
CA THR A 110 1.63 -7.21 -22.74
C THR A 110 0.78 -7.75 -21.59
N HIS A 111 0.52 -6.93 -20.56
CA HIS A 111 -0.31 -7.27 -19.41
C HIS A 111 -1.67 -6.55 -19.38
N ALA A 112 -2.11 -6.03 -20.53
CA ALA A 112 -3.42 -5.39 -20.65
C ALA A 112 -4.53 -6.46 -20.80
N TYR A 113 -4.80 -7.19 -19.74
CA TYR A 113 -5.65 -8.38 -19.75
C TYR A 113 -7.08 -8.12 -20.27
N GLN A 114 -7.64 -6.90 -20.09
CA GLN A 114 -8.97 -6.55 -20.59
C GLN A 114 -9.04 -6.59 -22.13
N SER A 115 -7.95 -6.25 -22.83
CA SER A 115 -7.87 -6.33 -24.28
C SER A 115 -7.35 -7.67 -24.79
N ARG A 116 -6.85 -8.54 -23.92
CA ARG A 116 -6.26 -9.84 -24.26
C ARG A 116 -7.22 -11.02 -24.09
N TYR A 117 -8.17 -10.91 -23.17
CA TYR A 117 -9.09 -12.00 -22.84
C TYR A 117 -10.54 -11.58 -23.03
N ASP A 118 -11.32 -12.44 -23.64
CA ASP A 118 -12.77 -12.26 -23.77
C ASP A 118 -13.49 -12.38 -22.42
N ASN A 119 -14.67 -11.77 -22.34
CA ASN A 119 -15.52 -11.84 -21.15
C ASN A 119 -14.90 -11.26 -19.86
N VAL A 120 -14.00 -10.28 -19.96
CA VAL A 120 -13.41 -9.56 -18.82
C VAL A 120 -13.89 -8.11 -18.83
N PHE A 121 -14.53 -7.71 -17.74
CA PHE A 121 -15.13 -6.38 -17.56
C PHE A 121 -14.44 -5.67 -16.40
N VAL A 122 -13.98 -4.44 -16.63
CA VAL A 122 -13.30 -3.62 -15.61
C VAL A 122 -14.21 -2.48 -15.20
N HIS A 123 -14.37 -2.34 -13.88
CA HIS A 123 -15.13 -1.31 -13.22
C HIS A 123 -14.26 -0.58 -12.20
N SER A 124 -14.67 0.61 -11.78
CA SER A 124 -14.02 1.31 -10.67
C SER A 124 -15.04 1.90 -9.69
N CYS A 125 -14.62 2.04 -8.43
CA CYS A 125 -15.38 2.69 -7.37
C CYS A 125 -14.48 3.68 -6.63
N GLY A 126 -14.86 4.97 -6.65
CA GLY A 126 -14.16 6.07 -5.99
C GLY A 126 -14.55 6.22 -4.51
N THR A 127 -14.40 5.15 -3.72
CA THR A 127 -14.73 5.13 -2.29
C THR A 127 -13.67 4.33 -1.54
N GLY A 128 -13.25 4.85 -0.38
CA GLY A 128 -12.20 4.22 0.44
C GLY A 128 -12.62 2.87 1.02
N PHE A 129 -11.69 1.95 1.08
CA PHE A 129 -11.87 0.55 1.51
C PHE A 129 -12.30 0.36 2.98
N HIS A 130 -12.34 1.42 3.78
CA HIS A 130 -12.91 1.39 5.14
C HIS A 130 -14.43 1.21 5.15
N GLN A 131 -15.08 1.34 3.99
CA GLN A 131 -16.52 1.20 3.81
C GLN A 131 -16.85 -0.05 3.00
N GLN A 132 -18.12 -0.45 3.02
CA GLN A 132 -18.63 -1.47 2.10
C GLN A 132 -18.74 -0.86 0.70
N LEU A 133 -18.20 -1.56 -0.30
CA LEU A 133 -18.07 -1.09 -1.69
C LEU A 133 -18.83 -1.95 -2.69
N MET A 134 -19.16 -3.17 -2.30
CA MET A 134 -19.93 -4.12 -3.10
C MET A 134 -21.25 -4.46 -2.40
N ALA A 135 -22.23 -4.90 -3.18
CA ALA A 135 -23.47 -5.42 -2.62
C ALA A 135 -23.22 -6.66 -1.74
N ASP A 136 -24.12 -6.91 -0.80
CA ASP A 136 -24.03 -8.06 0.10
C ASP A 136 -23.90 -9.37 -0.69
N ALA A 137 -23.02 -10.25 -0.21
CA ALA A 137 -22.80 -11.59 -0.74
C ALA A 137 -22.66 -11.61 -2.27
N SER A 138 -21.87 -10.70 -2.84
CA SER A 138 -21.70 -10.60 -4.30
C SER A 138 -20.28 -10.87 -4.78
N LEU A 139 -19.29 -10.89 -3.89
CA LEU A 139 -17.87 -10.93 -4.25
C LEU A 139 -17.28 -12.34 -4.00
N ASN A 140 -16.62 -12.91 -5.01
CA ASN A 140 -15.92 -14.19 -4.87
C ASN A 140 -14.56 -14.01 -4.18
N LEU A 141 -13.82 -12.96 -4.58
CA LEU A 141 -12.50 -12.67 -4.01
C LEU A 141 -12.28 -11.16 -3.86
N GLY A 142 -11.91 -10.76 -2.67
CA GLY A 142 -11.32 -9.46 -2.39
C GLY A 142 -9.78 -9.58 -2.33
N PHE A 143 -9.09 -8.60 -2.86
CA PHE A 143 -7.64 -8.50 -2.80
C PHE A 143 -7.24 -7.09 -2.38
N SER A 144 -6.22 -6.98 -1.57
CA SER A 144 -5.58 -5.70 -1.27
C SER A 144 -4.09 -5.88 -1.07
N ALA A 145 -3.30 -5.00 -1.65
CA ALA A 145 -1.87 -4.99 -1.43
C ALA A 145 -1.38 -3.57 -1.11
N THR A 146 -0.54 -3.46 -0.07
CA THR A 146 0.13 -2.20 0.30
C THR A 146 -0.79 -1.00 0.54
N ALA A 147 -2.04 -1.21 0.97
CA ALA A 147 -3.02 -0.13 1.13
C ALA A 147 -3.61 -0.04 2.55
N MET A 148 -3.98 -1.14 3.19
CA MET A 148 -4.79 -1.12 4.41
C MET A 148 -4.02 -0.80 5.71
N HIS A 149 -2.80 -0.29 5.60
CA HIS A 149 -2.05 0.30 6.71
C HIS A 149 -2.36 1.80 6.91
N TYR A 150 -3.05 2.43 5.96
CA TYR A 150 -3.57 3.78 6.13
C TYR A 150 -4.74 3.77 7.10
N VAL A 151 -4.72 4.73 8.06
CA VAL A 151 -5.84 4.93 8.99
C VAL A 151 -6.90 5.85 8.36
N SER A 152 -8.17 5.59 8.66
CA SER A 152 -9.30 6.37 8.11
C SER A 152 -9.30 7.83 8.59
N VAL A 153 -8.78 8.04 9.79
CA VAL A 153 -8.66 9.35 10.43
C VAL A 153 -7.32 9.42 11.15
N LYS A 154 -6.57 10.49 10.95
CA LYS A 154 -5.36 10.77 11.72
C LYS A 154 -5.76 11.14 13.15
N PRO A 155 -5.42 10.33 14.17
CA PRO A 155 -5.94 10.56 15.53
C PRO A 155 -5.32 11.80 16.19
N MET A 156 -4.09 12.12 15.83
CA MET A 156 -3.35 13.29 16.30
C MET A 156 -2.15 13.59 15.37
N GLU A 157 -1.61 14.79 15.45
CA GLU A 157 -0.29 15.09 14.90
C GLU A 157 0.77 14.45 15.81
N ILE A 158 1.83 13.89 15.20
CA ILE A 158 2.95 13.29 15.95
C ILE A 158 3.97 14.39 16.24
N PRO A 159 4.18 14.78 17.51
CA PRO A 159 5.05 15.92 17.83
C PRO A 159 6.55 15.62 17.72
N THR A 160 6.91 14.33 17.77
CA THR A 160 8.31 13.90 17.95
C THR A 160 8.89 13.20 16.73
N HIS A 161 8.06 12.85 15.74
CA HIS A 161 8.50 12.12 14.56
C HIS A 161 7.47 12.23 13.42
N VAL A 162 7.83 11.84 12.21
CA VAL A 162 6.90 11.84 11.07
C VAL A 162 6.03 10.58 10.98
N HIS A 163 6.40 9.46 11.63
CA HIS A 163 5.70 8.18 11.51
C HIS A 163 5.49 7.50 12.87
N ALA A 164 4.30 6.89 13.05
CA ALA A 164 3.89 6.26 14.31
C ALA A 164 4.81 5.11 14.77
N ALA A 165 5.46 4.38 13.87
CA ALA A 165 6.39 3.29 14.23
C ALA A 165 7.61 3.79 15.03
N CYS A 166 8.02 5.04 14.82
CA CYS A 166 9.18 5.67 15.46
C CYS A 166 8.78 6.75 16.50
N ALA A 167 7.47 6.95 16.73
CA ALA A 167 6.95 7.99 17.59
C ALA A 167 7.03 7.63 19.09
N ASP A 168 6.72 8.61 19.94
CA ASP A 168 6.54 8.41 21.38
C ASP A 168 5.39 7.43 21.69
N ALA A 169 5.32 6.97 22.94
CA ALA A 169 4.36 5.96 23.36
C ALA A 169 2.89 6.43 23.27
N GLU A 170 2.63 7.73 23.53
CA GLU A 170 1.28 8.30 23.47
C GLU A 170 0.78 8.34 22.02
N SER A 171 1.57 8.90 21.12
CA SER A 171 1.26 8.95 19.70
C SER A 171 1.04 7.54 19.12
N ARG A 172 1.93 6.62 19.45
CA ARG A 172 1.82 5.22 18.99
C ARG A 172 0.54 4.54 19.48
N ALA A 173 0.17 4.74 20.77
CA ALA A 173 -1.05 4.18 21.34
C ALA A 173 -2.32 4.75 20.69
N ALA A 174 -2.33 6.07 20.37
CA ALA A 174 -3.45 6.69 19.67
C ALA A 174 -3.65 6.11 18.25
N TYR A 175 -2.56 5.96 17.50
CA TYR A 175 -2.60 5.34 16.17
C TYR A 175 -2.97 3.86 16.22
N ALA A 176 -2.45 3.09 17.19
CA ALA A 176 -2.81 1.69 17.37
C ALA A 176 -4.31 1.50 17.62
N LYS A 177 -4.89 2.36 18.48
CA LYS A 177 -6.34 2.33 18.74
C LYS A 177 -7.17 2.61 17.49
N GLN A 178 -6.80 3.65 16.73
CA GLN A 178 -7.48 3.97 15.48
C GLN A 178 -7.35 2.83 14.46
N ALA A 179 -6.14 2.30 14.33
CA ALA A 179 -5.85 1.22 13.40
C ALA A 179 -6.60 -0.08 13.75
N ALA A 180 -6.79 -0.39 15.03
CA ALA A 180 -7.59 -1.55 15.45
C ALA A 180 -9.07 -1.38 15.06
N GLN A 181 -9.64 -0.20 15.27
CA GLN A 181 -11.01 0.11 14.84
C GLN A 181 -11.18 0.04 13.32
N ASP A 182 -10.22 0.60 12.58
CA ASP A 182 -10.24 0.57 11.12
C ASP A 182 -10.16 -0.86 10.58
N TRP A 183 -9.30 -1.71 11.19
CA TRP A 183 -9.16 -3.09 10.76
C TRP A 183 -10.44 -3.89 10.99
N GLU A 184 -11.10 -3.70 12.12
CA GLU A 184 -12.42 -4.31 12.37
C GLU A 184 -13.46 -3.84 11.33
N HIS A 185 -13.56 -2.53 11.06
CA HIS A 185 -14.48 -1.98 10.08
C HIS A 185 -14.21 -2.52 8.67
N ILE A 186 -12.94 -2.58 8.26
CA ILE A 186 -12.53 -3.16 6.97
C ILE A 186 -12.99 -4.62 6.88
N LEU A 187 -12.72 -5.42 7.90
CA LEU A 187 -13.11 -6.84 7.92
C LEU A 187 -14.63 -7.03 7.88
N LEU A 188 -15.40 -6.23 8.62
CA LEU A 188 -16.86 -6.30 8.60
C LEU A 188 -17.44 -5.93 7.24
N ALA A 189 -16.88 -4.92 6.57
CA ALA A 189 -17.26 -4.56 5.21
C ALA A 189 -16.98 -5.72 4.22
N ARG A 190 -15.79 -6.34 4.31
CA ARG A 190 -15.44 -7.53 3.50
C ARG A 190 -16.34 -8.73 3.82
N ALA A 191 -16.69 -8.90 5.10
CA ALA A 191 -17.64 -9.97 5.50
C ALA A 191 -19.03 -9.81 4.87
N ALA A 192 -19.51 -8.57 4.71
CA ALA A 192 -20.78 -8.29 4.05
C ALA A 192 -20.70 -8.57 2.53
N GLU A 193 -19.59 -8.16 1.89
CA GLU A 193 -19.41 -8.24 0.44
C GLU A 193 -19.17 -9.65 -0.07
N LEU A 194 -18.43 -10.47 0.68
CA LEU A 194 -18.05 -11.82 0.25
C LEU A 194 -19.26 -12.76 0.25
N ILE A 195 -19.37 -13.58 -0.81
CA ILE A 195 -20.27 -14.73 -0.83
C ILE A 195 -19.84 -15.74 0.26
N PRO A 196 -20.74 -16.61 0.74
CA PRO A 196 -20.32 -17.77 1.53
C PRO A 196 -19.25 -18.59 0.80
N GLY A 197 -18.14 -18.90 1.47
CA GLY A 197 -16.95 -19.51 0.86
C GLY A 197 -16.05 -18.57 0.04
N GLY A 198 -16.39 -17.29 -0.05
CA GLY A 198 -15.55 -16.27 -0.69
C GLY A 198 -14.29 -15.97 0.11
N ARG A 199 -13.26 -15.42 -0.54
CA ARG A 199 -11.93 -15.21 0.05
C ARG A 199 -11.53 -13.74 0.02
N PHE A 200 -10.79 -13.33 1.05
CA PHE A 200 -10.10 -12.04 1.07
C PHE A 200 -8.60 -12.26 1.31
N ILE A 201 -7.79 -11.86 0.34
CA ILE A 201 -6.32 -11.92 0.39
C ILE A 201 -5.81 -10.50 0.65
N CYS A 202 -5.08 -10.32 1.74
CA CYS A 202 -4.54 -9.02 2.13
C CYS A 202 -3.03 -9.09 2.35
N LEU A 203 -2.28 -8.33 1.56
CA LEU A 203 -0.84 -8.14 1.69
C LEU A 203 -0.61 -6.73 2.23
N ASN A 204 -0.30 -6.59 3.51
CA ASN A 204 -0.24 -5.26 4.10
C ASN A 204 1.10 -5.00 4.78
N PHE A 205 1.58 -3.76 4.70
CA PHE A 205 2.72 -3.38 5.52
C PHE A 205 2.41 -3.62 6.99
N GLY A 206 3.39 -4.22 7.68
CA GLY A 206 3.27 -4.51 9.10
C GLY A 206 4.64 -4.64 9.74
N ILE A 207 4.63 -5.06 10.99
CA ILE A 207 5.82 -5.36 11.79
C ILE A 207 5.89 -6.89 11.91
N ASP A 208 7.03 -7.47 11.49
CA ASP A 208 7.24 -8.92 11.60
C ASP A 208 7.69 -9.34 13.01
N GLU A 209 7.95 -10.64 13.16
CA GLU A 209 8.34 -11.27 14.43
C GLU A 209 9.70 -10.78 14.96
N GLU A 210 10.53 -10.21 14.08
CA GLU A 210 11.83 -9.65 14.40
C GLU A 210 11.78 -8.13 14.65
N GLY A 211 10.58 -7.53 14.62
CA GLY A 211 10.38 -6.09 14.79
C GLY A 211 10.74 -5.26 13.55
N ARG A 212 10.89 -5.91 12.38
CA ARG A 212 11.22 -5.23 11.13
C ARG A 212 9.95 -4.71 10.46
N TYR A 213 10.08 -3.59 9.78
CA TYR A 213 9.03 -2.95 8.99
C TYR A 213 9.62 -2.25 7.77
N LEU A 214 8.80 -1.64 6.94
CA LEU A 214 9.24 -0.96 5.72
C LEU A 214 10.41 0.00 5.97
N GLY A 215 11.55 -0.27 5.33
CA GLY A 215 12.70 0.63 5.32
C GLY A 215 13.54 0.67 6.61
N ASN A 216 13.44 -0.35 7.51
CA ASN A 216 14.30 -0.41 8.70
C ASN A 216 15.25 -1.60 8.76
N THR A 217 15.37 -2.36 7.67
CA THR A 217 16.13 -3.63 7.66
C THR A 217 17.62 -3.48 7.33
N GLY A 218 18.02 -2.38 6.71
CA GLY A 218 19.38 -2.15 6.21
C GLY A 218 20.34 -1.51 7.21
N GLY A 219 19.83 -1.05 8.37
CA GLY A 219 20.62 -0.33 9.38
C GLY A 219 20.48 1.19 9.30
N GLN A 220 20.03 1.74 8.19
CA GLN A 220 19.60 3.13 8.05
C GLN A 220 18.06 3.14 7.95
N HIS A 221 17.40 3.76 8.94
CA HIS A 221 15.95 3.73 9.02
C HIS A 221 15.34 4.83 8.15
N MET A 222 14.55 4.45 7.17
CA MET A 222 13.96 5.38 6.19
C MET A 222 13.13 6.49 6.85
N PHE A 223 12.28 6.17 7.83
CA PHE A 223 11.45 7.18 8.51
C PHE A 223 12.27 8.10 9.40
N ASP A 224 13.37 7.62 10.01
CA ASP A 224 14.28 8.48 10.78
C ASP A 224 14.98 9.49 9.84
N HIS A 225 15.31 9.09 8.60
CA HIS A 225 15.86 10.01 7.60
C HIS A 225 14.80 11.03 7.11
N PHE A 226 13.55 10.60 6.89
CA PHE A 226 12.48 11.56 6.62
C PHE A 226 12.33 12.56 7.76
N HIS A 227 12.33 12.10 9.01
CA HIS A 227 12.27 12.97 10.16
C HIS A 227 13.48 13.92 10.24
N LYS A 228 14.71 13.40 10.11
CA LYS A 228 15.97 14.18 10.12
C LYS A 228 15.93 15.36 9.15
N PHE A 229 15.58 15.11 7.88
CA PHE A 229 15.59 16.16 6.87
C PHE A 229 14.40 17.11 6.98
N TRP A 230 13.25 16.65 7.44
CA TRP A 230 12.10 17.52 7.70
C TRP A 230 12.32 18.42 8.92
N LEU A 231 12.93 17.88 9.98
CA LEU A 231 13.36 18.64 11.15
C LEU A 231 14.42 19.70 10.77
N GLY A 232 15.39 19.35 9.91
CA GLY A 232 16.39 20.28 9.42
C GLY A 232 15.79 21.50 8.70
N LEU A 233 14.72 21.31 7.91
CA LEU A 233 13.99 22.43 7.30
C LEU A 233 13.33 23.34 8.34
N TYR A 234 12.84 22.80 9.45
CA TYR A 234 12.30 23.57 10.54
C TYR A 234 13.41 24.33 11.28
N GLU A 235 14.51 23.70 11.61
CA GLU A 235 15.66 24.31 12.29
C GLU A 235 16.30 25.43 11.48
N ASP A 236 16.31 25.30 10.14
CA ASP A 236 16.76 26.33 9.20
C ASP A 236 15.75 27.48 9.00
N GLY A 237 14.54 27.36 9.59
CA GLY A 237 13.45 28.33 9.41
C GLY A 237 12.77 28.31 8.04
N ALA A 238 12.99 27.28 7.23
CA ALA A 238 12.32 27.11 5.94
C ALA A 238 10.85 26.75 6.09
N ILE A 239 10.50 26.04 7.17
CA ILE A 239 9.12 25.69 7.56
C ILE A 239 8.83 26.12 8.99
N THR A 240 7.56 26.33 9.32
CA THR A 240 7.10 26.69 10.65
C THR A 240 6.95 25.47 11.55
N ALA A 241 6.81 25.69 12.87
CA ALA A 241 6.56 24.62 13.84
C ALA A 241 5.24 23.86 13.59
N ASP A 242 4.21 24.55 13.07
CA ASP A 242 2.95 23.91 12.72
C ASP A 242 3.06 23.07 11.45
N GLU A 243 3.79 23.53 10.42
CA GLU A 243 4.07 22.75 9.21
C GLU A 243 4.92 21.52 9.53
N TYR A 244 5.91 21.66 10.42
CA TYR A 244 6.69 20.52 10.88
C TYR A 244 5.80 19.42 11.48
N LYS A 245 4.89 19.76 12.40
CA LYS A 245 4.01 18.80 13.08
C LYS A 245 2.97 18.17 12.16
N ARG A 246 2.49 18.93 11.15
CA ARG A 246 1.50 18.42 10.20
C ARG A 246 2.02 17.30 9.32
N ALA A 247 3.34 17.16 9.14
CA ALA A 247 3.96 16.11 8.32
C ALA A 247 3.95 14.72 8.98
N SER A 248 2.88 14.37 9.68
CA SER A 248 2.70 13.03 10.25
C SER A 248 2.00 12.11 9.26
N PHE A 249 2.57 10.95 9.00
CA PHE A 249 1.96 9.93 8.14
C PHE A 249 0.69 9.37 8.78
N ALA A 250 -0.41 9.33 8.02
CA ALA A 250 -1.66 8.70 8.43
C ALA A 250 -1.59 7.17 8.26
N GLN A 251 -0.55 6.55 8.79
CA GLN A 251 -0.24 5.13 8.65
C GLN A 251 0.03 4.50 10.02
N TYR A 252 -0.34 3.22 10.13
CA TYR A 252 0.04 2.38 11.26
C TYR A 252 0.41 0.98 10.78
N TYR A 253 1.60 0.53 11.14
CA TYR A 253 2.07 -0.83 10.83
C TYR A 253 1.70 -1.75 11.98
N ARG A 254 0.70 -2.60 11.72
CA ARG A 254 0.23 -3.61 12.68
C ARG A 254 1.23 -4.75 12.77
N THR A 255 1.38 -5.31 13.95
CA THR A 255 2.04 -6.60 14.14
C THR A 255 1.16 -7.74 13.63
N MET A 256 1.72 -8.94 13.46
CA MET A 256 0.93 -10.15 13.14
C MET A 256 -0.15 -10.42 14.20
N ASP A 257 0.16 -10.20 15.47
CA ASP A 257 -0.81 -10.38 16.56
C ASP A 257 -2.00 -9.43 16.46
N GLU A 258 -1.75 -8.15 16.12
CA GLU A 258 -2.80 -7.14 15.90
C GLU A 258 -3.66 -7.48 14.68
N PHE A 259 -3.07 -7.99 13.59
CA PHE A 259 -3.83 -8.48 12.43
C PHE A 259 -4.71 -9.68 12.76
N CYS A 260 -4.20 -10.61 13.56
CA CYS A 260 -4.90 -11.85 13.93
C CYS A 260 -5.91 -11.65 15.06
N ALA A 261 -5.81 -10.59 15.86
CA ALA A 261 -6.62 -10.39 17.06
C ALA A 261 -8.13 -10.51 16.83
N PRO A 262 -8.74 -9.93 15.75
CA PRO A 262 -10.17 -10.04 15.50
C PRO A 262 -10.68 -11.47 15.28
N PHE A 263 -9.81 -12.42 14.94
CA PHE A 263 -10.15 -13.83 14.64
C PHE A 263 -9.92 -14.77 15.83
N LYS A 264 -9.20 -14.31 16.87
CA LYS A 264 -8.86 -15.15 18.04
C LYS A 264 -10.02 -15.31 19.01
N ASP A 265 -10.95 -14.35 19.03
CA ASP A 265 -12.13 -14.36 19.91
C ASP A 265 -13.38 -14.72 19.10
N SER A 266 -14.00 -15.85 19.46
CA SER A 266 -15.25 -16.30 18.83
C SER A 266 -16.42 -15.31 19.04
N ASP A 267 -16.34 -14.48 20.08
CA ASP A 267 -17.33 -13.46 20.41
C ASP A 267 -17.08 -12.12 19.71
N SER A 268 -15.96 -11.95 19.03
CA SER A 268 -15.67 -10.75 18.24
C SER A 268 -16.72 -10.50 17.15
N ALA A 269 -16.93 -9.26 16.76
CA ALA A 269 -17.81 -8.89 15.66
C ALA A 269 -17.40 -9.57 14.34
N VAL A 270 -16.08 -9.70 14.10
CA VAL A 270 -15.50 -10.31 12.90
C VAL A 270 -15.79 -11.80 12.82
N SER A 271 -15.60 -12.55 13.93
CA SER A 271 -15.92 -13.98 13.99
C SER A 271 -17.44 -14.22 13.84
N LYS A 272 -18.27 -13.40 14.51
CA LYS A 272 -19.74 -13.44 14.37
C LYS A 272 -20.21 -13.09 12.95
N ALA A 273 -19.48 -12.26 12.24
CA ALA A 273 -19.74 -11.99 10.82
C ALA A 273 -19.30 -13.14 9.90
N GLY A 274 -18.76 -14.23 10.45
CA GLY A 274 -18.40 -15.45 9.73
C GLY A 274 -17.07 -15.37 8.98
N LEU A 275 -16.14 -14.49 9.36
CA LEU A 275 -14.80 -14.53 8.83
C LEU A 275 -13.88 -15.45 9.64
N THR A 276 -13.09 -16.25 8.94
CA THR A 276 -12.06 -17.14 9.51
C THR A 276 -10.72 -16.88 8.88
N LEU A 277 -9.68 -16.80 9.69
CA LEU A 277 -8.32 -16.66 9.23
C LEU A 277 -7.74 -18.03 8.83
N LYS A 278 -7.42 -18.23 7.57
CA LYS A 278 -6.84 -19.48 7.04
C LYS A 278 -5.33 -19.52 7.23
N SER A 279 -4.67 -18.38 6.98
CA SER A 279 -3.23 -18.22 7.20
C SER A 279 -2.88 -16.77 7.46
N CYS A 280 -1.82 -16.56 8.24
CA CYS A 280 -1.15 -15.29 8.45
C CYS A 280 0.34 -15.55 8.58
N HIS A 281 1.16 -14.86 7.81
CA HIS A 281 2.61 -14.96 7.87
C HIS A 281 3.26 -13.66 7.40
N SER A 282 4.49 -13.43 7.84
CA SER A 282 5.30 -12.32 7.38
C SER A 282 6.11 -12.70 6.13
N LYS A 283 6.38 -11.71 5.28
CA LYS A 283 7.28 -11.85 4.12
C LYS A 283 8.16 -10.62 3.99
N LEU A 284 9.47 -10.85 3.92
CA LEU A 284 10.44 -9.83 3.54
C LEU A 284 10.70 -9.92 2.04
N THR A 285 10.50 -8.81 1.32
CA THR A 285 10.91 -8.65 -0.07
C THR A 285 11.98 -7.59 -0.17
N LYS A 286 13.14 -7.98 -0.71
CA LYS A 286 14.31 -7.11 -0.80
C LYS A 286 14.10 -5.93 -1.72
N CYS A 287 14.70 -4.80 -1.36
CA CYS A 287 14.74 -3.60 -2.16
C CYS A 287 15.44 -3.88 -3.51
N PRO A 288 14.73 -3.76 -4.66
CA PRO A 288 15.34 -4.04 -5.95
C PRO A 288 16.46 -3.07 -6.32
N TYR A 289 16.42 -1.86 -5.79
CA TYR A 289 17.43 -0.82 -6.05
C TYR A 289 18.72 -1.12 -5.29
N GLU A 290 18.63 -1.50 -4.00
CA GLU A 290 19.79 -1.96 -3.23
C GLU A 290 20.37 -3.22 -3.85
N ALA A 291 19.52 -4.18 -4.22
CA ALA A 291 19.97 -5.42 -4.85
C ALA A 291 20.76 -5.14 -6.15
N ALA A 292 20.30 -4.20 -6.98
CA ALA A 292 21.00 -3.79 -8.19
C ALA A 292 22.34 -3.09 -7.88
N PHE A 293 22.37 -2.23 -6.86
CA PHE A 293 23.60 -1.56 -6.40
C PHE A 293 24.65 -2.57 -5.91
N LEU A 294 24.22 -3.53 -5.08
CA LEU A 294 25.10 -4.58 -4.57
C LEU A 294 25.59 -5.51 -5.69
N ALA A 295 24.73 -5.89 -6.64
CA ALA A 295 25.09 -6.67 -7.81
C ALA A 295 26.10 -5.95 -8.73
N ALA A 296 26.09 -4.63 -8.74
CA ALA A 296 27.06 -3.79 -9.44
C ALA A 296 28.41 -3.62 -8.69
N GLY A 297 28.58 -4.29 -7.55
CA GLY A 297 29.79 -4.26 -6.71
C GLY A 297 29.70 -3.31 -5.51
N GLY A 298 28.54 -2.72 -5.23
CA GLY A 298 28.36 -1.80 -4.11
C GLY A 298 29.21 -0.54 -4.19
N VAL A 299 29.72 -0.07 -3.06
CA VAL A 299 30.60 1.11 -2.99
C VAL A 299 31.88 0.85 -3.79
N GLY A 300 32.17 1.70 -4.75
CA GLY A 300 33.33 1.56 -5.67
C GLY A 300 33.08 0.59 -6.84
N GLY A 301 31.88 0.03 -6.96
CA GLY A 301 31.46 -0.80 -8.08
C GLY A 301 31.16 -0.01 -9.36
N THR A 302 30.48 -0.67 -10.32
CA THR A 302 30.15 -0.07 -11.62
C THR A 302 28.97 0.90 -11.58
N MET A 303 28.11 0.81 -10.58
CA MET A 303 27.04 1.79 -10.30
C MET A 303 27.56 2.81 -9.31
N SER A 304 27.53 4.11 -9.66
CA SER A 304 27.94 5.14 -8.71
C SER A 304 26.94 5.28 -7.56
N ASN A 305 27.39 5.74 -6.39
CA ASN A 305 26.52 6.02 -5.24
C ASN A 305 25.38 6.98 -5.61
N MET A 306 25.67 8.03 -6.42
CA MET A 306 24.67 8.96 -6.89
C MET A 306 23.63 8.29 -7.82
N ALA A 307 24.05 7.34 -8.67
CA ALA A 307 23.12 6.59 -9.51
C ALA A 307 22.19 5.71 -8.65
N TYR A 308 22.71 5.09 -7.61
CA TYR A 308 21.90 4.38 -6.60
C TYR A 308 20.90 5.31 -5.92
N ALA A 309 21.35 6.44 -5.38
CA ALA A 309 20.48 7.42 -4.73
C ALA A 309 19.37 7.92 -5.66
N ASN A 310 19.70 8.19 -6.94
CA ASN A 310 18.75 8.60 -7.97
C ASN A 310 17.75 7.50 -8.36
N SER A 311 18.02 6.23 -8.05
CA SER A 311 17.05 5.14 -8.23
C SER A 311 16.16 4.94 -7.00
N LEU A 312 16.71 5.09 -5.80
CA LEU A 312 16.03 4.83 -4.53
C LEU A 312 15.07 5.97 -4.13
N ILE A 313 15.53 7.22 -4.14
CA ILE A 313 14.74 8.35 -3.61
C ILE A 313 13.46 8.62 -4.40
N PRO A 314 13.41 8.58 -5.75
CA PRO A 314 12.15 8.74 -6.47
C PRO A 314 11.07 7.70 -6.10
N THR A 315 11.47 6.49 -5.72
CA THR A 315 10.53 5.47 -5.22
C THR A 315 9.90 5.90 -3.91
N MET A 316 10.70 6.36 -2.95
CA MET A 316 10.20 6.87 -1.67
C MET A 316 9.31 8.09 -1.89
N ARG A 317 9.70 9.00 -2.76
CA ARG A 317 8.97 10.21 -3.12
C ARG A 317 7.58 9.90 -3.72
N SER A 318 7.45 8.82 -4.50
CA SER A 318 6.22 8.48 -5.23
C SER A 318 4.99 8.29 -4.36
N TRP A 319 5.16 7.89 -3.09
CA TRP A 319 4.08 7.63 -2.14
C TRP A 319 4.11 8.54 -0.90
N SER A 320 5.24 9.20 -0.62
CA SER A 320 5.40 10.02 0.59
C SER A 320 5.26 11.54 0.33
N GLU A 321 5.45 11.99 -0.92
CA GLU A 321 5.45 13.43 -1.26
C GLU A 321 4.17 14.14 -0.82
N THR A 322 3.01 13.49 -0.97
CA THR A 322 1.72 14.08 -0.63
C THR A 322 1.64 14.48 0.85
N VAL A 323 2.26 13.72 1.76
CA VAL A 323 2.28 14.03 3.19
C VAL A 323 2.98 15.35 3.45
N PHE A 324 4.16 15.55 2.86
CA PHE A 324 4.96 16.77 3.02
C PHE A 324 4.33 17.97 2.34
N ARG A 325 3.75 17.78 1.14
CA ARG A 325 3.00 18.85 0.44
C ARG A 325 1.79 19.31 1.24
N THR A 326 1.00 18.40 1.79
CA THR A 326 -0.17 18.72 2.63
C THR A 326 0.24 19.45 3.91
N ALA A 327 1.39 19.11 4.50
CA ALA A 327 1.92 19.82 5.66
C ALA A 327 2.18 21.32 5.38
N LEU A 328 2.45 21.67 4.12
CA LEU A 328 2.70 23.02 3.64
C LEU A 328 1.45 23.72 3.07
N GLU A 329 0.25 23.13 3.25
CA GLU A 329 -1.00 23.72 2.79
C GLU A 329 -1.16 25.16 3.30
N GLY A 330 -1.50 26.08 2.38
CA GLY A 330 -1.60 27.52 2.64
C GLY A 330 -0.45 28.34 2.05
N ARG A 331 0.64 27.71 1.59
CA ARG A 331 1.70 28.34 0.79
C ARG A 331 1.35 28.32 -0.69
N ASP A 332 2.04 29.13 -1.49
CA ASP A 332 1.93 29.01 -2.94
C ASP A 332 2.60 27.72 -3.47
N GLU A 333 2.17 27.26 -4.63
CA GLU A 333 2.61 25.99 -5.21
C GLU A 333 4.10 25.96 -5.57
N THR A 334 4.69 27.12 -5.90
CA THR A 334 6.11 27.25 -6.22
C THR A 334 6.95 27.06 -4.96
N ASP A 335 6.55 27.69 -3.86
CA ASP A 335 7.21 27.58 -2.55
C ASP A 335 7.11 26.14 -2.02
N ILE A 336 5.91 25.52 -2.08
CA ILE A 336 5.73 24.11 -1.72
C ILE A 336 6.69 23.22 -2.52
N SER A 337 6.76 23.41 -3.84
CA SER A 337 7.60 22.57 -4.70
C SER A 337 9.09 22.74 -4.36
N GLN A 338 9.56 23.96 -4.13
CA GLN A 338 10.95 24.23 -3.77
C GLN A 338 11.33 23.60 -2.42
N ILE A 339 10.46 23.70 -1.41
CA ILE A 339 10.71 23.09 -0.09
C ILE A 339 10.75 21.57 -0.19
N VAL A 340 9.80 20.96 -0.90
CA VAL A 340 9.73 19.52 -1.07
C VAL A 340 10.89 18.99 -1.90
N ASP A 341 11.31 19.70 -2.96
CA ASP A 341 12.49 19.34 -3.75
C ASP A 341 13.75 19.40 -2.88
N ARG A 342 13.95 20.48 -2.10
CA ARG A 342 15.06 20.61 -1.16
C ARG A 342 15.12 19.46 -0.17
N PHE A 343 13.96 19.02 0.35
CA PHE A 343 13.84 17.88 1.27
C PHE A 343 14.34 16.57 0.65
N TYR A 344 13.86 16.20 -0.54
CA TYR A 344 14.28 14.98 -1.20
C TYR A 344 15.70 15.03 -1.77
N ASP A 345 16.15 16.21 -2.20
CA ASP A 345 17.53 16.40 -2.63
C ASP A 345 18.52 16.20 -1.48
N ALA A 346 18.21 16.73 -0.29
CA ALA A 346 19.03 16.52 0.90
C ALA A 346 19.13 15.03 1.26
N TYR A 347 18.01 14.29 1.19
CA TYR A 347 18.01 12.84 1.44
C TYR A 347 18.78 12.10 0.35
N ARG A 348 18.61 12.44 -0.92
CA ARG A 348 19.37 11.85 -2.04
C ARG A 348 20.88 12.04 -1.85
N ASP A 349 21.32 13.23 -1.48
CA ASP A 349 22.72 13.57 -1.30
C ASP A 349 23.32 12.83 -0.09
N ASP A 350 22.56 12.63 0.98
CA ASP A 350 22.94 11.81 2.15
C ASP A 350 23.14 10.34 1.74
N VAL A 351 22.19 9.75 0.97
CA VAL A 351 22.33 8.39 0.42
C VAL A 351 23.55 8.28 -0.50
N ALA A 352 23.80 9.28 -1.35
CA ALA A 352 24.96 9.27 -2.24
C ALA A 352 26.30 9.35 -1.46
N ALA A 353 26.32 10.10 -0.36
CA ALA A 353 27.50 10.20 0.51
C ALA A 353 27.72 8.91 1.33
N ASN A 354 26.65 8.27 1.79
CA ASN A 354 26.68 7.11 2.70
C ASN A 354 25.69 6.03 2.25
N PRO A 355 25.92 5.34 1.12
CA PRO A 355 24.91 4.48 0.51
C PRO A 355 24.62 3.18 1.29
N VAL A 356 25.52 2.76 2.18
CA VAL A 356 25.41 1.49 2.88
C VAL A 356 24.29 1.53 3.92
N GLY A 357 23.40 0.55 3.88
CA GLY A 357 22.32 0.41 4.84
C GLY A 357 21.04 1.15 4.46
N HIS A 358 21.05 2.01 3.44
CA HIS A 358 19.84 2.57 2.88
C HIS A 358 19.16 1.55 1.97
N ALA A 359 17.97 1.13 2.35
CA ALA A 359 17.16 0.21 1.56
C ALA A 359 15.67 0.46 1.83
N MET A 360 14.83 0.15 0.87
CA MET A 360 13.38 0.10 1.05
C MET A 360 12.94 -1.36 0.90
N ASP A 361 13.39 -2.22 1.83
CA ASP A 361 12.88 -3.58 1.95
C ASP A 361 11.43 -3.53 2.39
N TYR A 362 10.61 -4.37 1.78
CA TYR A 362 9.18 -4.45 2.08
C TYR A 362 8.94 -5.58 3.09
N ILE A 363 8.35 -5.25 4.23
CA ILE A 363 7.83 -6.23 5.19
C ILE A 363 6.33 -6.24 5.07
N HIS A 364 5.79 -7.35 4.57
CA HIS A 364 4.35 -7.55 4.47
C HIS A 364 3.90 -8.64 5.43
N ILE A 365 2.76 -8.41 6.07
CA ILE A 365 1.96 -9.44 6.68
C ILE A 365 0.91 -9.85 5.66
N ILE A 366 0.91 -11.13 5.33
CA ILE A 366 0.05 -11.74 4.30
C ILE A 366 -1.02 -12.55 5.00
N LEU A 367 -2.28 -12.20 4.72
CA LEU A 367 -3.45 -12.84 5.30
C LEU A 367 -4.30 -13.48 4.21
N ASP A 368 -4.78 -14.68 4.49
CA ASP A 368 -5.80 -15.38 3.73
C ASP A 368 -7.01 -15.59 4.64
N ILE A 369 -8.12 -14.98 4.29
CA ILE A 369 -9.33 -14.91 5.09
C ILE A 369 -10.48 -15.49 4.28
N GLU A 370 -11.31 -16.33 4.91
CA GLU A 370 -12.46 -16.97 4.29
C GLU A 370 -13.76 -16.53 4.97
N LYS A 371 -14.79 -16.27 4.18
CA LYS A 371 -16.16 -16.14 4.65
C LYS A 371 -16.75 -17.53 4.83
N ALA A 372 -17.24 -17.84 6.02
CA ALA A 372 -17.91 -19.11 6.30
C ALA A 372 -19.04 -19.39 5.30
N ALA A 373 -19.22 -20.67 4.96
CA ALA A 373 -20.25 -21.16 4.03
C ALA A 373 -21.67 -21.06 4.60
#